data_ddb18b41a56d4401165a8a99102bba04
#
_entry.id   ddb18b41a56d4401165a8a99102bba04
#
_cell.length_a   1.000
_cell.length_b   1.000
_cell.length_c   1.000
_cell.angle_alpha   90.00
_cell.angle_beta   90.00
_cell.angle_gamma   90.00
#
_symmetry.space_group_name_H-M   'P 1'
#
loop_
_entity.id
_entity.type
_entity.pdbx_description
1 polymer ?
#
loop_
_entity_poly.entity_id
_entity_poly.type
_entity_poly.pdbx_seq_one_letter_code
_entity_poly.pdbx_strand_id
1 'polypeptide(L)'
;MKMIFAIVNKDDSNTVQSALTREGYSATKLATTGGFLMSGNATFLVGTEDNRVDDVIAIIEKHSKKRTQMVPSTTYGDSEYASYPVEVTVGGATVFVVNVDQFIKL
;
A
#
# COMPACT_ATOMS: atom_id res chain seq x y z
N MET A 1 9.44 -19.27 6.32
CA MET A 1 8.37 -18.23 6.40
C MET A 1 8.95 -16.85 6.24
N LYS A 2 8.23 -16.00 5.57
CA LYS A 2 8.61 -14.62 5.34
C LYS A 2 7.53 -13.68 5.87
N MET A 3 7.93 -12.50 6.27
CA MET A 3 7.02 -11.41 6.61
C MET A 3 7.13 -10.34 5.53
N ILE A 4 5.99 -9.96 4.98
CA ILE A 4 5.91 -8.95 3.93
C ILE A 4 5.31 -7.69 4.54
N PHE A 5 6.02 -6.57 4.39
CA PHE A 5 5.50 -5.24 4.70
C PHE A 5 5.16 -4.57 3.39
N ALA A 6 3.90 -4.26 3.18
CA ALA A 6 3.46 -3.63 1.94
C ALA A 6 2.87 -2.27 2.24
N ILE A 7 3.45 -1.24 1.66
CA ILE A 7 3.00 0.14 1.82
C ILE A 7 2.35 0.56 0.52
N VAL A 8 1.06 0.85 0.58
CA VAL A 8 0.26 1.23 -0.59
C VAL A 8 -0.45 2.55 -0.34
N ASN A 9 -0.91 3.19 -1.42
CA ASN A 9 -1.76 4.37 -1.29
C ASN A 9 -3.06 4.01 -0.57
N LYS A 10 -3.54 4.91 0.30
CA LYS A 10 -4.76 4.63 1.08
C LYS A 10 -5.97 4.34 0.21
N ASP A 11 -6.03 4.93 -0.98
CA ASP A 11 -7.14 4.70 -1.89
C ASP A 11 -7.15 3.28 -2.46
N ASP A 12 -6.00 2.62 -2.44
CA ASP A 12 -5.86 1.23 -2.90
C ASP A 12 -5.99 0.22 -1.76
N SER A 13 -5.99 0.68 -0.51
CA SER A 13 -5.83 -0.22 0.63
C SER A 13 -6.96 -1.24 0.76
N ASN A 14 -8.21 -0.82 0.59
CA ASN A 14 -9.34 -1.76 0.69
C ASN A 14 -9.33 -2.80 -0.41
N THR A 15 -8.99 -2.39 -1.63
CA THR A 15 -8.91 -3.30 -2.77
C THR A 15 -7.80 -4.32 -2.59
N VAL A 16 -6.63 -3.87 -2.14
CA VAL A 16 -5.48 -4.75 -1.86
C VAL A 16 -5.84 -5.74 -0.76
N GLN A 17 -6.42 -5.25 0.34
CA GLN A 17 -6.80 -6.12 1.46
C GLN A 17 -7.83 -7.16 1.04
N SER A 18 -8.85 -6.76 0.30
CA SER A 18 -9.87 -7.68 -0.19
C SER A 18 -9.29 -8.74 -1.12
N ALA A 19 -8.39 -8.35 -2.00
CA ALA A 19 -7.75 -9.27 -2.92
C ALA A 19 -6.88 -10.30 -2.18
N LEU A 20 -6.10 -9.85 -1.20
CA LEU A 20 -5.27 -10.75 -0.40
C LEU A 20 -6.14 -11.74 0.39
N THR A 21 -7.20 -11.26 1.01
CA THR A 21 -8.11 -12.11 1.79
C THR A 21 -8.79 -13.14 0.90
N ARG A 22 -9.21 -12.73 -0.29
CA ARG A 22 -9.87 -13.63 -1.26
C ARG A 22 -8.98 -14.78 -1.68
N GLU A 23 -7.68 -14.51 -1.79
CA GLU A 23 -6.71 -15.54 -2.16
C GLU A 23 -6.19 -16.34 -0.96
N GLY A 24 -6.75 -16.10 0.22
CA GLY A 24 -6.43 -16.88 1.42
C GLY A 24 -5.27 -16.34 2.24
N TYR A 25 -4.82 -15.11 2.00
CA TYR A 25 -3.74 -14.51 2.77
C TYR A 25 -4.30 -13.64 3.88
N SER A 26 -3.72 -13.75 5.07
CA SER A 26 -4.06 -12.88 6.20
C SER A 26 -3.22 -11.62 6.11
N ALA A 27 -3.87 -10.50 5.90
CA ALA A 27 -3.22 -9.20 5.84
C ALA A 27 -3.69 -8.34 7.00
N THR A 28 -2.75 -7.93 7.84
CA THR A 28 -3.05 -7.04 8.97
C THR A 28 -2.69 -5.62 8.57
N LYS A 29 -3.67 -4.73 8.62
CA LYS A 29 -3.47 -3.32 8.33
C LYS A 29 -3.00 -2.61 9.58
N LEU A 30 -1.87 -1.92 9.48
CA LEU A 30 -1.33 -1.17 10.60
C LEU A 30 -1.95 0.22 10.64
N ALA A 31 -2.33 0.66 11.84
CA ALA A 31 -2.69 2.05 12.06
C ALA A 31 -1.41 2.84 12.23
N THR A 32 -1.13 3.75 11.31
CA THR A 32 0.11 4.51 11.31
C THR A 32 -0.18 6.00 11.44
N THR A 33 0.47 6.64 12.40
CA THR A 33 0.35 8.07 12.65
C THR A 33 1.69 8.78 12.69
N GLY A 34 2.76 8.10 12.31
CA GLY A 34 4.10 8.64 12.39
C GLY A 34 4.64 9.18 11.08
N GLY A 35 5.75 9.88 11.16
CA GLY A 35 6.37 10.51 9.98
C GLY A 35 7.13 9.56 9.07
N PHE A 36 7.39 8.33 9.48
CA PHE A 36 8.11 7.37 8.64
C PHE A 36 7.22 6.88 7.49
N LEU A 37 5.95 6.64 7.78
CA LEU A 37 4.99 6.26 6.76
C LEU A 37 4.24 7.52 6.37
N MET A 38 4.39 7.93 5.13
CA MET A 38 3.82 9.18 4.64
C MET A 38 2.31 9.18 4.83
N SER A 39 1.75 10.35 5.15
CA SER A 39 0.32 10.49 5.25
C SER A 39 -0.33 10.12 3.91
N GLY A 40 -1.44 9.41 3.95
CA GLY A 40 -2.11 8.94 2.75
C GLY A 40 -1.72 7.54 2.31
N ASN A 41 -0.84 6.87 3.06
CA ASN A 41 -0.47 5.48 2.80
C ASN A 41 -1.03 4.55 3.87
N ALA A 42 -1.20 3.30 3.49
CA ALA A 42 -1.56 2.21 4.39
C ALA A 42 -0.48 1.14 4.33
N THR A 43 -0.19 0.54 5.48
CA THR A 43 0.81 -0.53 5.57
C THR A 43 0.14 -1.81 6.00
N PHE A 44 0.46 -2.89 5.30
CA PHE A 44 -0.02 -4.23 5.62
C PHE A 44 1.13 -5.12 6.05
N LEU A 45 0.86 -5.99 7.02
CA LEU A 45 1.72 -7.10 7.37
C LEU A 45 1.11 -8.39 6.83
N VAL A 46 1.89 -9.15 6.08
CA VAL A 46 1.44 -10.45 5.56
C VAL A 46 2.52 -11.48 5.86
N GLY A 47 2.21 -12.45 6.72
CA GLY A 47 3.08 -13.58 6.94
C GLY A 47 2.73 -14.70 5.98
N THR A 48 3.70 -15.28 5.30
CA THR A 48 3.44 -16.36 4.35
C THR A 48 4.65 -17.27 4.17
N GLU A 49 4.41 -18.42 3.56
CA GLU A 49 5.48 -19.35 3.23
C GLU A 49 6.36 -18.78 2.11
N ASP A 50 7.62 -19.23 2.08
CA ASP A 50 8.60 -18.71 1.14
C ASP A 50 8.14 -18.86 -0.32
N ASN A 51 7.51 -19.98 -0.64
CA ASN A 51 7.08 -20.27 -2.01
C ASN A 51 5.82 -19.51 -2.43
N ARG A 52 5.23 -18.70 -1.55
CA ARG A 52 4.02 -17.91 -1.85
C ARG A 52 4.28 -16.41 -1.84
N VAL A 53 5.51 -16.00 -1.60
CA VAL A 53 5.88 -14.58 -1.55
C VAL A 53 5.58 -13.89 -2.89
N ASP A 54 5.97 -14.51 -3.99
CA ASP A 54 5.76 -13.93 -5.32
C ASP A 54 4.29 -13.76 -5.64
N ASP A 55 3.43 -14.69 -5.20
CA ASP A 55 1.98 -14.57 -5.33
C ASP A 55 1.45 -13.34 -4.61
N VAL A 56 1.88 -13.14 -3.37
CA VAL A 56 1.45 -11.99 -2.56
C VAL A 56 1.88 -10.69 -3.24
N ILE A 57 3.12 -10.63 -3.70
CA ILE A 57 3.65 -9.44 -4.38
C ILE A 57 2.85 -9.16 -5.66
N ALA A 58 2.53 -10.19 -6.43
CA ALA A 58 1.76 -10.04 -7.66
C ALA A 58 0.35 -9.48 -7.40
N ILE A 59 -0.29 -9.92 -6.32
CA ILE A 59 -1.61 -9.42 -5.93
C ILE A 59 -1.52 -7.94 -5.55
N ILE A 60 -0.53 -7.58 -4.75
CA ILE A 60 -0.32 -6.19 -4.34
C ILE A 60 -0.07 -5.31 -5.57
N GLU A 61 0.80 -5.74 -6.46
CA GLU A 61 1.12 -5.00 -7.67
C GLU A 61 -0.11 -4.79 -8.55
N LYS A 62 -0.90 -5.81 -8.74
CA LYS A 62 -2.08 -5.75 -9.60
C LYS A 62 -3.09 -4.70 -9.13
N HIS A 63 -3.23 -4.52 -7.82
CA HIS A 63 -4.25 -3.64 -7.23
C HIS A 63 -3.71 -2.31 -6.73
N SER A 64 -2.44 -2.01 -6.99
CA SER A 64 -1.80 -0.77 -6.53
C SER A 64 -0.97 -0.08 -7.61
N LYS A 65 -1.30 -0.28 -8.87
CA LYS A 65 -0.52 0.26 -9.99
C LYS A 65 -0.43 1.77 -9.93
N LYS A 66 0.72 2.28 -10.29
CA LYS A 66 0.92 3.73 -10.45
C LYS A 66 -0.01 4.25 -11.54
N ARG A 67 -0.56 5.42 -11.28
CA ARG A 67 -1.43 6.12 -12.21
C ARG A 67 -1.30 7.61 -12.01
N THR A 68 -1.67 8.35 -13.05
CA THR A 68 -1.66 9.80 -13.01
C THR A 68 -3.07 10.30 -12.71
N GLN A 69 -3.18 11.24 -11.78
CA GLN A 69 -4.44 11.90 -11.46
C GLN A 69 -4.28 13.41 -11.61
N MET A 70 -5.37 14.05 -12.06
CA MET A 70 -5.43 15.50 -12.10
C MET A 70 -6.07 15.98 -10.80
N VAL A 71 -5.36 16.82 -10.06
CA VAL A 71 -5.89 17.39 -8.82
C VAL A 71 -5.93 18.89 -8.94
N PRO A 72 -6.92 19.56 -8.31
CA PRO A 72 -7.00 21.01 -8.33
C PRO A 72 -5.81 21.64 -7.62
N SER A 73 -5.23 22.66 -8.21
CA SER A 73 -4.09 23.36 -7.61
C SER A 73 -4.51 24.26 -6.44
N THR A 74 -5.78 24.33 -6.12
CA THR A 74 -6.31 25.09 -4.98
C THR A 74 -5.74 24.66 -3.64
N THR A 75 -5.14 23.49 -3.57
CA THR A 75 -4.48 23.01 -2.37
C THR A 75 -3.27 23.83 -1.97
N TYR A 76 -2.78 24.71 -2.83
CA TYR A 76 -1.61 25.54 -2.55
C TYR A 76 -1.98 26.97 -2.13
N GLY A 77 -3.24 27.25 -1.91
CA GLY A 77 -3.67 28.45 -1.19
C GLY A 77 -3.77 29.72 -1.99
N ASP A 78 -3.42 29.75 -3.24
CA ASP A 78 -3.53 30.95 -4.06
C ASP A 78 -4.68 30.78 -5.04
N SER A 79 -5.83 31.34 -4.67
CA SER A 79 -7.08 31.07 -5.37
C SER A 79 -7.18 31.73 -6.75
N GLU A 80 -6.42 32.79 -7.03
CA GLU A 80 -6.51 33.48 -8.31
C GLU A 80 -5.86 32.72 -9.44
N TYR A 81 -4.87 31.90 -9.12
CA TYR A 81 -4.13 31.13 -10.11
C TYR A 81 -4.34 29.64 -9.97
N ALA A 82 -5.28 29.26 -9.14
CA ALA A 82 -5.48 27.88 -8.72
C ALA A 82 -6.41 27.09 -9.64
N SER A 83 -6.75 27.64 -10.80
CA SER A 83 -7.71 27.00 -11.72
C SER A 83 -7.10 25.93 -12.62
N TYR A 84 -5.79 25.76 -12.58
CA TYR A 84 -5.13 24.77 -13.43
C TYR A 84 -4.97 23.46 -12.65
N PRO A 85 -5.51 22.36 -13.17
CA PRO A 85 -5.28 21.06 -12.54
C PRO A 85 -3.80 20.70 -12.61
N VAL A 86 -3.30 20.10 -11.55
CA VAL A 86 -1.92 19.61 -11.45
C VAL A 86 -1.93 18.11 -11.62
N GLU A 87 -1.04 17.62 -12.47
CA GLU A 87 -0.88 16.20 -12.70
C GLU A 87 0.00 15.62 -11.59
N VAL A 88 -0.51 14.61 -10.89
CA VAL A 88 0.24 13.89 -9.84
C VAL A 88 0.21 12.40 -10.11
N THR A 89 1.31 11.73 -9.78
CA THR A 89 1.40 10.29 -9.85
C THR A 89 1.00 9.71 -8.49
N VAL A 90 0.03 8.82 -8.50
CA VAL A 90 -0.45 8.15 -7.28
C VAL A 90 -0.41 6.65 -7.47
N GLY A 91 -0.48 5.91 -6.36
CA GLY A 91 -0.46 4.46 -6.38
C GLY A 91 0.97 3.92 -6.34
N GLY A 92 1.10 2.69 -6.78
CA GLY A 92 2.32 1.93 -6.58
C GLY A 92 2.38 1.34 -5.18
N ALA A 93 3.42 0.56 -4.91
CA ALA A 93 3.62 -0.07 -3.62
C ALA A 93 5.11 -0.15 -3.31
N THR A 94 5.43 -0.05 -2.04
CA THR A 94 6.77 -0.37 -1.53
C THR A 94 6.63 -1.63 -0.70
N VAL A 95 7.45 -2.64 -1.01
CA VAL A 95 7.33 -3.95 -0.39
C VAL A 95 8.67 -4.35 0.20
N PHE A 96 8.65 -4.72 1.49
CA PHE A 96 9.81 -5.29 2.16
C PHE A 96 9.48 -6.74 2.48
N VAL A 97 10.43 -7.63 2.21
CA VAL A 97 10.30 -9.05 2.55
C VAL A 97 11.43 -9.41 3.50
N VAL A 98 11.09 -9.87 4.69
CA VAL A 98 12.07 -10.23 5.70
C VAL A 98 11.87 -11.66 6.14
N ASN A 99 12.96 -12.29 6.60
CA ASN A 99 12.90 -13.63 7.15
C ASN A 99 12.23 -13.60 8.52
N VAL A 100 11.46 -14.64 8.80
CA VAL A 100 10.85 -14.86 10.12
C VAL A 100 11.63 -16.02 10.78
N ASP A 101 12.36 -15.72 11.84
CA ASP A 101 13.14 -16.73 12.56
C ASP A 101 12.22 -17.68 13.32
N GLN A 102 11.17 -17.14 13.94
CA GLN A 102 10.21 -17.94 14.69
C GLN A 102 8.80 -17.39 14.45
N PHE A 103 7.88 -18.31 14.25
CA PHE A 103 6.46 -18.00 14.21
C PHE A 103 5.76 -18.84 15.27
N ILE A 104 5.18 -18.21 16.26
CA ILE A 104 4.52 -18.87 17.37
C ILE A 104 3.09 -18.33 17.48
N LYS A 105 2.14 -19.25 17.39
CA LYS A 105 0.73 -18.91 17.55
C LYS A 105 0.25 -19.54 18.85
N LEU A 106 0.01 -18.71 19.84
CA LEU A 106 -0.37 -19.15 21.19
C LEU A 106 -1.87 -19.33 21.33
#